data_3b142332d9b55e58685b6e194516e1ba
#
_entry.id   3b142332d9b55e58685b6e194516e1ba
#
_cell.length_a   1.000
_cell.length_b   1.000
_cell.length_c   1.000
_cell.angle_alpha   90.00
_cell.angle_beta   90.00
_cell.angle_gamma   90.00
#
_symmetry.space_group_name_H-M   'P 1'
#
loop_
_entity.id
_entity.type
_entity.pdbx_description
1 polymer ?
#
loop_
_entity_poly.entity_id
_entity_poly.type
_entity_poly.pdbx_seq_one_letter_code
_entity_poly.pdbx_strand_id
1 'polypeptide(L)' 'MPYVKIELTREGVTREQKQKLIKGITDLLTNVLNKDPHLTHVVIQEIELDDWGYAGDQVSVLREKGITATKKIKQ' A
#
# COMPACT_ATOMS: atom_id res chain seq x y z
N MET A 1 -9.51 10.95 -16.08
CA MET A 1 -9.37 11.19 -14.62
C MET A 1 -8.77 9.95 -13.99
N PRO A 2 -7.49 9.99 -13.62
CA PRO A 2 -6.85 8.80 -13.07
C PRO A 2 -7.29 8.49 -11.64
N TYR A 3 -7.35 7.22 -11.34
CA TYR A 3 -7.68 6.72 -10.02
C TYR A 3 -6.71 5.60 -9.66
N VAL A 4 -6.05 5.74 -8.53
CA VAL A 4 -5.11 4.72 -8.04
C VAL A 4 -5.55 4.28 -6.66
N LYS A 5 -5.61 2.97 -6.46
CA LYS A 5 -5.93 2.42 -5.16
C LYS A 5 -4.75 1.61 -4.65
N ILE A 6 -4.32 1.90 -3.43
CA ILE A 6 -3.26 1.17 -2.75
C ILE A 6 -3.90 0.39 -1.61
N GLU A 7 -3.72 -0.91 -1.60
CA GLU A 7 -4.19 -1.75 -0.50
C GLU A 7 -2.98 -2.24 0.29
N LEU A 8 -3.02 -2.05 1.58
CA LEU A 8 -1.93 -2.40 2.48
C LEU A 8 -2.48 -3.21 3.65
N THR A 9 -1.67 -4.12 4.17
CA THR A 9 -1.98 -4.74 5.44
C THR A 9 -1.84 -3.69 6.55
N ARG A 10 -2.72 -3.77 7.56
CA ARG A 10 -2.74 -2.80 8.66
C ARG A 10 -1.59 -3.10 9.62
N GLU A 11 -0.47 -2.43 9.41
CA GLU A 11 0.75 -2.66 10.19
C GLU A 11 1.40 -1.34 10.61
N GLY A 12 0.58 -0.34 10.94
CA GLY A 12 1.09 0.88 11.55
C GLY A 12 1.58 1.96 10.60
N VAL A 13 1.06 1.98 9.36
CA VAL A 13 1.40 3.06 8.42
C VAL A 13 0.85 4.38 8.97
N THR A 14 1.70 5.38 9.07
CA THR A 14 1.35 6.66 9.66
C THR A 14 0.64 7.57 8.68
N ARG A 15 -0.03 8.59 9.23
CA ARG A 15 -0.68 9.62 8.41
C ARG A 15 0.32 10.29 7.47
N GLU A 16 1.52 10.57 7.99
CA GLU A 16 2.57 11.24 7.22
C GLU A 16 3.05 10.36 6.06
N GLN A 17 3.18 9.05 6.32
CA GLN A 17 3.56 8.12 5.25
C GLN A 17 2.49 8.05 4.18
N LYS A 18 1.22 8.04 4.57
CA LYS A 18 0.11 8.04 3.61
C LYS A 18 0.11 9.31 2.78
N GLN A 19 0.38 10.46 3.41
CA GLN A 19 0.46 11.74 2.67
C GLN A 19 1.57 11.69 1.62
N LYS A 20 2.72 11.13 1.97
CA LYS A 20 3.84 11.00 1.03
C LYS A 20 3.51 10.07 -0.12
N LEU A 21 2.80 8.97 0.17
CA LEU A 21 2.38 8.05 -0.88
C LEU A 21 1.43 8.73 -1.86
N ILE A 22 0.43 9.42 -1.34
CA ILE A 22 -0.55 10.11 -2.19
C ILE A 22 0.15 11.17 -3.05
N LYS A 23 1.01 11.97 -2.44
CA LYS A 23 1.75 13.01 -3.15
C LYS A 23 2.66 12.42 -4.21
N GLY A 24 3.42 11.37 -3.85
CA GLY A 24 4.36 10.74 -4.77
C GLY A 24 3.68 10.10 -5.97
N ILE A 25 2.57 9.40 -5.75
CA ILE A 25 1.82 8.79 -6.84
C ILE A 25 1.24 9.87 -7.77
N THR A 26 0.69 10.93 -7.17
CA THR A 26 0.13 12.04 -7.95
C THR A 26 1.21 12.68 -8.82
N ASP A 27 2.38 12.96 -8.24
CA ASP A 27 3.49 13.56 -8.96
C ASP A 27 3.97 12.65 -10.10
N LEU A 28 4.02 11.35 -9.84
CA LEU A 28 4.45 10.38 -10.84
C LEU A 28 3.51 10.40 -12.05
N LEU A 29 2.21 10.39 -11.81
CA LEU A 29 1.23 10.44 -12.90
C LEU A 29 1.30 11.75 -13.68
N THR A 30 1.55 12.85 -12.98
CA THR A 30 1.73 14.14 -13.63
C THR A 30 2.98 14.13 -14.51
N ASN A 31 4.09 13.62 -13.98
CA ASN A 31 5.36 13.65 -14.69
C ASN A 31 5.43 12.67 -15.86
N VAL A 32 4.85 11.49 -15.71
CA VAL A 32 4.94 10.45 -16.73
C VAL A 32 3.84 10.61 -17.78
N LEU A 33 2.61 10.89 -17.35
CA LEU A 33 1.44 10.89 -18.22
C LEU A 33 0.83 12.25 -18.43
N ASN A 34 1.40 13.28 -17.85
CA ASN A 34 0.89 14.66 -17.94
C ASN A 34 -0.56 14.76 -17.45
N LYS A 35 -0.88 14.03 -16.38
CA LYS A 35 -2.23 14.09 -15.80
C LYS A 35 -2.34 15.28 -14.85
N ASP A 36 -3.54 15.88 -14.83
CA ASP A 36 -3.83 17.02 -13.97
C ASP A 36 -3.90 16.52 -12.51
N PRO A 37 -3.06 17.06 -11.61
CA PRO A 37 -3.10 16.64 -10.20
C PRO A 37 -4.45 16.94 -9.53
N HIS A 38 -5.20 17.94 -10.00
CA HIS A 38 -6.51 18.26 -9.44
C HIS A 38 -7.56 17.21 -9.78
N LEU A 39 -7.29 16.37 -10.77
CA LEU A 39 -8.21 15.31 -11.22
C LEU A 39 -7.68 13.92 -10.89
N THR A 40 -6.54 13.82 -10.25
CA THR A 40 -5.93 12.55 -9.88
C THR A 40 -6.34 12.15 -8.47
N HIS A 41 -6.96 10.99 -8.37
CA HIS A 41 -7.42 10.48 -7.07
C HIS A 41 -6.58 9.29 -6.66
N VAL A 42 -6.15 9.28 -5.40
CA VAL A 42 -5.39 8.17 -4.82
C VAL A 42 -6.09 7.77 -3.51
N VAL A 43 -6.42 6.50 -3.41
CA VAL A 43 -7.09 5.95 -2.23
C VAL A 43 -6.19 4.92 -1.59
N ILE A 44 -6.02 4.99 -0.28
CA ILE A 44 -5.28 4.00 0.49
C ILE A 44 -6.27 3.28 1.39
N GLN A 45 -6.27 1.95 1.30
CA GLN A 45 -7.12 1.13 2.15
C GLN A 45 -6.23 0.18 2.95
N GLU A 46 -6.36 0.23 4.26
CA GLU A 46 -5.68 -0.72 5.14
C GLU A 46 -6.60 -1.90 5.39
N ILE A 47 -6.06 -3.09 5.24
CA ILE A 47 -6.80 -4.34 5.38
C ILE A 47 -6.27 -5.07 6.60
N GLU A 48 -7.20 -5.58 7.43
CA GLU A 48 -6.83 -6.33 8.63
C GLU A 48 -6.00 -7.55 8.26
N LEU A 49 -5.09 -7.91 9.13
CA LEU A 49 -4.22 -9.06 8.90
C LEU A 49 -5.00 -10.37 8.75
N ASP A 50 -6.16 -10.44 9.41
CA ASP A 50 -7.03 -11.61 9.29
C ASP A 50 -7.71 -11.71 7.93
N ASP A 51 -7.77 -10.61 7.20
CA ASP A 51 -8.49 -10.53 5.93
C ASP A 51 -7.58 -10.59 4.71
N TRP A 52 -6.29 -10.78 4.93
CA TRP A 52 -5.30 -10.86 3.86
C TRP A 52 -4.58 -12.20 3.97
N GLY A 53 -4.55 -12.94 2.88
CA GLY A 53 -3.93 -14.26 2.89
C GLY A 53 -3.01 -14.48 1.71
N TYR A 54 -1.99 -15.30 1.93
CA TYR A 54 -1.18 -15.86 0.86
C TYR A 54 -0.68 -17.22 1.31
N ALA A 55 -0.35 -18.07 0.34
CA ALA A 55 0.09 -19.45 0.62
C ALA A 55 -0.93 -20.24 1.43
N GLY A 56 -2.22 -19.87 1.34
CA GLY A 56 -3.30 -20.59 2.02
C GLY A 56 -3.55 -20.19 3.47
N ASP A 57 -2.78 -19.23 4.00
CA ASP A 57 -2.93 -18.79 5.39
C ASP A 57 -3.20 -17.28 5.48
N GLN A 58 -3.88 -16.90 6.55
CA GLN A 58 -4.04 -15.47 6.87
C GLN A 58 -2.69 -14.89 7.27
N VAL A 59 -2.48 -13.61 6.94
CA VAL A 59 -1.24 -12.91 7.32
C VAL A 59 -1.05 -12.93 8.84
N SER A 60 -2.15 -12.77 9.61
CA SER A 60 -2.06 -12.84 11.06
C SER A 60 -1.47 -14.17 11.54
N VAL A 61 -1.88 -15.27 10.92
CA VAL A 61 -1.35 -16.61 11.25
C VAL A 61 0.12 -16.71 10.86
N LEU A 62 0.47 -16.21 9.66
CA LEU A 62 1.85 -16.24 9.20
C LEU A 62 2.77 -15.44 10.11
N ARG A 63 2.32 -14.28 10.59
CA ARG A 63 3.09 -13.46 11.52
C ARG A 63 3.30 -14.18 12.85
N GLU A 64 2.28 -14.92 13.34
CA GLU A 64 2.39 -15.72 14.55
C GLU A 64 3.45 -16.81 14.40
N LYS A 65 3.62 -17.32 13.19
CA LYS A 65 4.65 -18.31 12.88
C LYS A 65 6.01 -17.70 12.62
N GLY A 66 6.11 -16.36 12.70
CA GLY A 66 7.37 -15.65 12.44
C GLY A 66 7.67 -15.44 10.97
N ILE A 67 6.72 -15.70 10.09
CA ILE A 67 6.92 -15.50 8.64
C ILE A 67 6.49 -14.08 8.27
N THR A 68 7.40 -13.33 7.65
CA THR A 68 7.09 -11.97 7.19
C THR A 68 7.40 -11.86 5.71
N ALA A 69 6.72 -10.97 5.04
CA ALA A 69 6.87 -10.76 3.61
C ALA A 69 8.01 -9.80 3.27
N THR A 70 8.68 -9.27 4.27
CA THR A 70 9.74 -8.31 4.03
C THR A 70 11.01 -9.00 3.66
N LYS A 71 11.59 -8.66 3.20
CA LYS A 71 12.73 -8.80 3.20
C LYS A 71 13.73 -9.21 2.94
N LYS A 72 13.66 -8.94 3.12
CA LYS A 72 14.46 -9.02 3.06
C LYS A 72 14.97 -9.65 2.52
N ILE A 73 14.83 -9.49 2.05
CA ILE A 73 15.26 -9.98 1.79
C ILE A 73 16.12 -10.19 1.47
N LYS A 74 16.47 -10.11 1.76
CA LYS A 74 17.23 -10.34 1.92
C LYS A 74 17.61 -10.90 1.68
N GLN A 75 17.64 -10.82 1.55
CA GLN A 75 17.93 -11.25 1.81
C GLN A 75 18.17 -11.61 1.66
#